data_0196bdf804bcffa299dfaf9a2223ae5f
#
_entry.id   0196bdf804bcffa299dfaf9a2223ae5f
#
_cell.length_a   1.000
_cell.length_b   1.000
_cell.length_c   1.000
_cell.angle_alpha   90.00
_cell.angle_beta   90.00
_cell.angle_gamma   90.00
#
_symmetry.space_group_name_H-M   'P 1'
#
loop_
_entity.id
_entity.type
_entity.pdbx_description
1 polymer ?
#
loop_
_entity_poly.entity_id
_entity_poly.type
_entity_poly.pdbx_seq_one_letter_code
_entity_poly.pdbx_strand_id
1 'polypeptide(L)'
;MSQLKKSITALNASITAIGGYVPDETLTNSKLESMVETNDAWIQSKTGIKERRILSDPSKATSYLAIKAANNLIIKNDIDPREIEMIILATATPDMQIAATAAYVATKIGASNAFGYDLQAACSGFLYAMSMAAGKIESGRYKKILVIGADKMSSLINYEDRSTCIIFGDGAGAVLFEPNKDKLGWQDEYFKSDGGDRDSLKVKAGGSLFPATETSVLNQDHYLSMDGRKVFKSAVSAMTEASSKILQRNNISGEDVSYLLAHQANERIIESVAEKMKLNPKKVLKNIAYYGNTTAATIPLLLCDFEKKFKKGDKIIFAAFGGGYTWGAAYYIWSKN
;
A
#
# COMPACT_ATOMS: atom_id res chain seq x y z
N MET A 1 14.57 -45.37 7.72
CA MET A 1 13.70 -44.18 7.60
C MET A 1 13.61 -43.49 8.96
N SER A 2 14.67 -42.87 9.39
CA SER A 2 14.67 -42.00 10.58
C SER A 2 15.79 -40.97 10.39
N GLN A 3 15.56 -39.77 10.78
CA GLN A 3 16.43 -38.58 10.72
C GLN A 3 16.22 -37.68 9.51
N LEU A 4 15.19 -36.86 9.61
CA LEU A 4 15.17 -35.49 9.07
C LEU A 4 14.04 -34.71 9.76
N LYS A 5 14.01 -34.73 11.09
CA LYS A 5 13.43 -33.62 11.88
C LYS A 5 14.58 -32.65 12.16
N LYS A 6 15.00 -31.86 11.15
CA LYS A 6 15.61 -30.57 11.44
C LYS A 6 14.56 -29.80 12.20
N SER A 7 14.85 -29.47 13.45
CA SER A 7 14.08 -28.47 14.17
C SER A 7 14.14 -27.20 13.32
N ILE A 8 13.09 -26.92 12.61
CA ILE A 8 12.90 -25.64 11.93
C ILE A 8 12.76 -24.68 13.08
N THR A 9 13.84 -23.99 13.44
CA THR A 9 13.75 -22.81 14.29
C THR A 9 12.77 -21.88 13.58
N ALA A 10 11.61 -21.63 14.19
CA ALA A 10 10.60 -20.78 13.59
C ALA A 10 11.24 -19.40 13.36
N LEU A 11 11.47 -19.06 12.09
CA LEU A 11 11.95 -17.75 11.69
C LEU A 11 10.73 -16.86 11.50
N ASN A 12 10.75 -15.67 12.05
CA ASN A 12 9.78 -14.63 11.69
C ASN A 12 10.37 -13.76 10.57
N ALA A 13 9.51 -13.20 9.76
CA ALA A 13 9.90 -12.22 8.76
C ALA A 13 9.89 -10.81 9.33
N SER A 14 10.96 -10.06 9.13
CA SER A 14 11.10 -8.68 9.64
C SER A 14 11.43 -7.70 8.55
N ILE A 15 10.91 -6.47 8.68
CA ILE A 15 11.32 -5.33 7.87
C ILE A 15 12.66 -4.83 8.38
N THR A 16 13.69 -4.89 7.55
CA THR A 16 15.07 -4.46 7.88
C THR A 16 15.46 -3.14 7.24
N ALA A 17 14.85 -2.78 6.12
CA ALA A 17 15.07 -1.51 5.43
C ALA A 17 13.78 -0.95 4.86
N ILE A 18 13.72 0.39 4.76
CA ILE A 18 12.55 1.14 4.26
C ILE A 18 13.04 2.27 3.37
N GLY A 19 12.34 2.49 2.27
CA GLY A 19 12.53 3.64 1.38
C GLY A 19 11.21 4.13 0.81
N GLY A 20 11.19 5.37 0.35
CA GLY A 20 10.00 5.98 -0.23
C GLY A 20 10.37 7.02 -1.28
N TYR A 21 9.41 7.31 -2.13
CA TYR A 21 9.48 8.40 -3.10
C TYR A 21 8.08 8.92 -3.41
N VAL A 22 7.95 10.23 -3.41
CA VAL A 22 6.80 10.94 -3.95
C VAL A 22 7.30 11.98 -4.97
N PRO A 23 6.54 12.29 -6.02
CA PRO A 23 6.92 13.33 -6.98
C PRO A 23 7.09 14.70 -6.31
N ASP A 24 7.93 15.55 -6.90
CA ASP A 24 8.15 16.92 -6.42
C ASP A 24 6.94 17.82 -6.70
N GLU A 25 6.22 17.57 -7.81
CA GLU A 25 5.06 18.36 -8.20
C GLU A 25 3.89 18.15 -7.25
N THR A 26 3.35 19.26 -6.75
CA THR A 26 2.24 19.28 -5.81
C THR A 26 0.98 19.83 -6.48
N LEU A 27 -0.10 19.07 -6.42
CA LEU A 27 -1.45 19.51 -6.78
C LEU A 27 -2.21 19.90 -5.51
N THR A 28 -2.32 21.20 -5.26
CA THR A 28 -3.04 21.76 -4.10
C THR A 28 -4.54 21.76 -4.28
N ASN A 29 -5.31 21.87 -3.18
CA ASN A 29 -6.76 22.06 -3.25
C ASN A 29 -7.11 23.33 -4.00
N SER A 30 -6.38 24.41 -3.79
CA SER A 30 -6.60 25.69 -4.51
C SER A 30 -6.45 25.54 -6.03
N LYS A 31 -5.50 24.70 -6.50
CA LYS A 31 -5.40 24.43 -7.94
C LYS A 31 -6.60 23.61 -8.45
N LEU A 32 -7.13 22.69 -7.66
CA LEU A 32 -8.32 21.92 -8.02
C LEU A 32 -9.59 22.80 -8.11
N GLU A 33 -9.68 23.88 -7.33
CA GLU A 33 -10.78 24.85 -7.41
C GLU A 33 -10.88 25.51 -8.80
N SER A 34 -9.77 25.61 -9.54
CA SER A 34 -9.76 26.11 -10.91
C SER A 34 -10.16 25.05 -11.95
N MET A 35 -10.26 23.77 -11.57
CA MET A 35 -10.52 22.66 -12.48
C MET A 35 -11.94 22.11 -12.34
N VAL A 36 -12.47 22.07 -11.11
CA VAL A 36 -13.80 21.52 -10.80
C VAL A 36 -14.49 22.38 -9.73
N GLU A 37 -15.82 22.32 -9.67
CA GLU A 37 -16.60 23.03 -8.65
C GLU A 37 -16.35 22.45 -7.25
N THR A 38 -15.40 23.01 -6.53
CA THR A 38 -14.98 22.59 -5.17
C THR A 38 -14.34 23.74 -4.42
N ASN A 39 -13.95 23.51 -3.15
CA ASN A 39 -13.08 24.42 -2.39
C ASN A 39 -12.26 23.67 -1.35
N ASP A 40 -11.17 24.28 -0.89
CA ASP A 40 -10.23 23.69 0.06
C ASP A 40 -10.91 23.23 1.36
N ALA A 41 -11.77 24.06 1.94
CA ALA A 41 -12.46 23.72 3.20
C ALA A 41 -13.35 22.49 3.04
N TRP A 42 -14.06 22.36 1.91
CA TRP A 42 -14.89 21.19 1.61
C TRP A 42 -14.04 19.93 1.41
N ILE A 43 -12.96 20.00 0.63
CA ILE A 43 -12.06 18.85 0.40
C ILE A 43 -11.48 18.36 1.73
N GLN A 44 -10.94 19.27 2.54
CA GLN A 44 -10.38 18.91 3.84
C GLN A 44 -11.43 18.29 4.76
N SER A 45 -12.64 18.88 4.85
CA SER A 45 -13.73 18.35 5.70
C SER A 45 -14.20 16.94 5.28
N LYS A 46 -14.06 16.58 4.00
CA LYS A 46 -14.51 15.29 3.48
C LYS A 46 -13.42 14.24 3.47
N THR A 47 -12.15 14.64 3.32
CA THR A 47 -11.05 13.70 3.05
C THR A 47 -9.86 13.83 4.01
N GLY A 48 -9.65 15.01 4.61
CA GLY A 48 -8.45 15.39 5.33
C GLY A 48 -7.28 15.81 4.42
N ILE A 49 -7.48 15.83 3.08
CA ILE A 49 -6.41 16.06 2.09
C ILE A 49 -6.26 17.57 1.86
N LYS A 50 -5.03 18.07 1.94
CA LYS A 50 -4.64 19.44 1.61
C LYS A 50 -3.99 19.52 0.23
N GLU A 51 -3.18 18.51 -0.09
CA GLU A 51 -2.46 18.42 -1.35
C GLU A 51 -2.16 16.96 -1.70
N ARG A 52 -1.77 16.70 -2.93
CA ARG A 52 -1.28 15.41 -3.41
C ARG A 52 -0.13 15.60 -4.36
N ARG A 53 0.68 14.57 -4.50
CA ARG A 53 1.85 14.55 -5.37
C ARG A 53 1.47 13.94 -6.71
N ILE A 54 1.92 14.54 -7.80
CA ILE A 54 1.57 14.14 -9.17
C ILE A 54 2.84 13.96 -10.00
N LEU A 55 2.94 12.83 -10.68
CA LEU A 55 3.98 12.57 -11.68
C LEU A 55 3.47 13.00 -13.07
N SER A 56 3.60 14.29 -13.38
CA SER A 56 3.06 14.88 -14.60
C SER A 56 3.83 14.52 -15.87
N ASP A 57 5.10 14.10 -15.75
CA ASP A 57 5.92 13.70 -16.90
C ASP A 57 5.32 12.45 -17.58
N PRO A 58 4.82 12.58 -18.83
CA PRO A 58 4.16 11.48 -19.54
C PRO A 58 5.12 10.35 -19.94
N SER A 59 6.43 10.61 -19.95
CA SER A 59 7.45 9.60 -20.23
C SER A 59 7.78 8.71 -19.03
N LYS A 60 7.25 9.03 -17.85
CA LYS A 60 7.48 8.31 -16.59
C LYS A 60 6.23 7.59 -16.16
N ALA A 61 6.38 6.32 -15.82
CA ALA A 61 5.30 5.43 -15.40
C ALA A 61 5.47 5.00 -13.92
N THR A 62 4.67 4.05 -13.47
CA THR A 62 4.72 3.50 -12.11
C THR A 62 6.09 2.90 -11.80
N SER A 63 6.75 2.27 -12.78
CA SER A 63 8.12 1.77 -12.60
C SER A 63 9.10 2.85 -12.17
N TYR A 64 8.97 4.08 -12.69
CA TYR A 64 9.84 5.19 -12.28
C TYR A 64 9.71 5.46 -10.77
N LEU A 65 8.48 5.52 -10.25
CA LEU A 65 8.21 5.71 -8.81
C LEU A 65 8.81 4.56 -8.00
N ALA A 66 8.54 3.32 -8.42
CA ALA A 66 9.04 2.11 -7.77
C ALA A 66 10.58 2.04 -7.73
N ILE A 67 11.26 2.37 -8.84
CA ILE A 67 12.73 2.42 -8.93
C ILE A 67 13.28 3.47 -7.97
N LYS A 68 12.66 4.65 -7.89
CA LYS A 68 13.09 5.72 -6.97
C LYS A 68 12.97 5.30 -5.51
N ALA A 69 11.85 4.69 -5.12
CA ALA A 69 11.63 4.21 -3.76
C ALA A 69 12.60 3.06 -3.39
N ALA A 70 12.80 2.10 -4.31
CA ALA A 70 13.74 1.00 -4.12
C ALA A 70 15.19 1.51 -4.02
N ASN A 71 15.63 2.41 -4.88
CA ASN A 71 16.96 3.01 -4.81
C ASN A 71 17.17 3.85 -3.53
N ASN A 72 16.13 4.55 -3.08
CA ASN A 72 16.19 5.26 -1.79
C ASN A 72 16.44 4.28 -0.63
N LEU A 73 15.73 3.13 -0.62
CA LEU A 73 15.94 2.05 0.36
C LEU A 73 17.37 1.49 0.27
N ILE A 74 17.84 1.14 -0.92
CA ILE A 74 19.15 0.53 -1.18
C ILE A 74 20.27 1.45 -0.72
N ILE A 75 20.26 2.71 -1.16
CA ILE A 75 21.31 3.69 -0.86
C ILE A 75 21.32 4.04 0.64
N LYS A 76 20.15 4.28 1.22
CA LYS A 76 20.01 4.66 2.64
C LYS A 76 20.53 3.59 3.60
N ASN A 77 20.46 2.30 3.21
CA ASN A 77 20.81 1.19 4.08
C ASN A 77 22.04 0.39 3.60
N ASP A 78 22.78 0.90 2.61
CA ASP A 78 24.00 0.28 2.04
C ASP A 78 23.79 -1.19 1.63
N ILE A 79 22.73 -1.45 0.87
CA ILE A 79 22.33 -2.80 0.44
C ILE A 79 22.91 -3.09 -0.93
N ASP A 80 23.55 -4.26 -1.11
CA ASP A 80 23.88 -4.78 -2.43
C ASP A 80 22.58 -5.29 -3.11
N PRO A 81 22.11 -4.68 -4.20
CA PRO A 81 20.89 -5.12 -4.86
C PRO A 81 20.95 -6.54 -5.40
N ARG A 82 22.16 -7.10 -5.64
CA ARG A 82 22.36 -8.48 -6.07
C ARG A 82 22.01 -9.51 -5.01
N GLU A 83 21.91 -9.10 -3.73
CA GLU A 83 21.47 -9.99 -2.64
C GLU A 83 19.94 -10.12 -2.58
N ILE A 84 19.19 -9.26 -3.28
CA ILE A 84 17.74 -9.38 -3.37
C ILE A 84 17.39 -10.58 -4.23
N GLU A 85 16.58 -11.50 -3.68
CA GLU A 85 16.22 -12.76 -4.32
C GLU A 85 14.83 -12.70 -4.99
N MET A 86 13.96 -11.80 -4.51
CA MET A 86 12.60 -11.65 -5.02
C MET A 86 12.13 -10.20 -4.90
N ILE A 87 11.35 -9.75 -5.87
CA ILE A 87 10.63 -8.47 -5.83
C ILE A 87 9.14 -8.72 -6.00
N ILE A 88 8.34 -8.21 -5.06
CA ILE A 88 6.88 -8.20 -5.17
C ILE A 88 6.45 -6.74 -5.27
N LEU A 89 5.92 -6.36 -6.43
CA LEU A 89 5.39 -5.02 -6.67
C LEU A 89 3.87 -5.03 -6.58
N ALA A 90 3.33 -4.41 -5.53
CA ALA A 90 1.90 -4.18 -5.42
C ALA A 90 1.53 -2.91 -6.19
N THR A 91 0.71 -3.04 -7.22
CA THR A 91 0.26 -1.92 -8.05
C THR A 91 -1.11 -2.17 -8.68
N ALA A 92 -1.90 -1.11 -8.81
CA ALA A 92 -3.13 -1.07 -9.61
C ALA A 92 -2.90 -0.36 -10.95
N THR A 93 -1.71 0.20 -11.16
CA THR A 93 -1.31 0.97 -12.35
C THR A 93 0.00 0.45 -12.93
N PRO A 94 0.07 -0.86 -13.34
CA PRO A 94 1.29 -1.39 -13.94
C PRO A 94 1.63 -0.60 -15.22
N ASP A 95 2.91 -0.58 -15.60
CA ASP A 95 3.32 0.11 -16.83
C ASP A 95 2.61 -0.45 -18.07
N MET A 96 2.36 -1.75 -18.07
CA MET A 96 1.68 -2.51 -19.12
C MET A 96 0.89 -3.67 -18.51
N GLN A 97 -0.17 -4.13 -19.18
CA GLN A 97 -0.93 -5.30 -18.73
C GLN A 97 -0.12 -6.60 -18.79
N ILE A 98 0.77 -6.73 -19.77
CA ILE A 98 1.71 -7.83 -19.92
C ILE A 98 3.12 -7.25 -19.96
N ALA A 99 4.08 -7.96 -19.45
CA ALA A 99 5.41 -7.59 -19.03
C ALA A 99 5.36 -6.97 -17.61
N ALA A 100 5.55 -7.83 -16.61
CA ALA A 100 5.50 -7.42 -15.21
C ALA A 100 6.43 -6.25 -14.93
N THR A 101 5.90 -5.20 -14.34
CA THR A 101 6.63 -3.98 -13.95
C THR A 101 7.75 -4.31 -12.96
N ALA A 102 7.52 -5.26 -12.04
CA ALA A 102 8.52 -5.72 -11.08
C ALA A 102 9.80 -6.26 -11.75
N ALA A 103 9.69 -6.97 -12.88
CA ALA A 103 10.85 -7.48 -13.61
C ALA A 103 11.71 -6.34 -14.21
N TYR A 104 11.06 -5.29 -14.71
CA TYR A 104 11.74 -4.09 -15.19
C TYR A 104 12.43 -3.33 -14.05
N VAL A 105 11.73 -3.19 -12.91
CA VAL A 105 12.30 -2.59 -11.68
C VAL A 105 13.55 -3.36 -11.24
N ALA A 106 13.50 -4.70 -11.18
CA ALA A 106 14.65 -5.54 -10.81
C ALA A 106 15.88 -5.21 -11.66
N THR A 107 15.70 -5.14 -12.99
CA THR A 107 16.78 -4.79 -13.93
C THR A 107 17.33 -3.40 -13.64
N LYS A 108 16.46 -2.41 -13.41
CA LYS A 108 16.86 -1.00 -13.26
C LYS A 108 17.55 -0.69 -11.94
N ILE A 109 17.26 -1.44 -10.87
CA ILE A 109 17.95 -1.29 -9.57
C ILE A 109 19.19 -2.18 -9.45
N GLY A 110 19.50 -3.01 -10.46
CA GLY A 110 20.65 -3.93 -10.43
C GLY A 110 20.45 -5.21 -9.64
N ALA A 111 19.20 -5.59 -9.31
CA ALA A 111 18.87 -6.83 -8.60
C ALA A 111 18.91 -8.05 -9.55
N SER A 112 20.08 -8.35 -10.09
CA SER A 112 20.28 -9.34 -11.16
C SER A 112 19.94 -10.77 -10.76
N ASN A 113 19.91 -11.08 -9.46
CA ASN A 113 19.58 -12.40 -8.94
C ASN A 113 18.10 -12.54 -8.55
N ALA A 114 17.33 -11.44 -8.60
CA ALA A 114 15.93 -11.44 -8.25
C ALA A 114 15.04 -11.86 -9.41
N PHE A 115 14.02 -12.66 -9.15
CA PHE A 115 12.82 -12.68 -9.98
C PHE A 115 11.76 -11.76 -9.36
N GLY A 116 10.84 -11.25 -10.19
CA GLY A 116 9.80 -10.35 -9.73
C GLY A 116 8.46 -10.59 -10.40
N TYR A 117 7.39 -10.21 -9.72
CA TYR A 117 6.03 -10.21 -10.24
C TYR A 117 5.21 -9.07 -9.64
N ASP A 118 4.19 -8.65 -10.41
CA ASP A 118 3.22 -7.67 -9.95
C ASP A 118 2.08 -8.37 -9.20
N LEU A 119 1.61 -7.75 -8.10
CA LEU A 119 0.48 -8.22 -7.32
C LEU A 119 -0.61 -7.15 -7.37
N GLN A 120 -1.80 -7.55 -7.84
CA GLN A 120 -2.96 -6.68 -7.95
C GLN A 120 -4.02 -7.04 -6.89
N ALA A 121 -4.16 -6.17 -5.89
CA ALA A 121 -5.25 -6.16 -4.90
C ALA A 121 -5.59 -4.71 -4.50
N ALA A 122 -5.45 -3.79 -5.46
CA ALA A 122 -5.68 -2.36 -5.30
C ALA A 122 -4.99 -1.81 -4.02
N CYS A 123 -5.70 -1.00 -3.22
CA CYS A 123 -5.15 -0.38 -2.02
C CYS A 123 -4.71 -1.37 -0.93
N SER A 124 -5.21 -2.62 -0.94
CA SER A 124 -4.75 -3.69 -0.05
C SER A 124 -3.50 -4.42 -0.56
N GLY A 125 -3.08 -4.12 -1.79
CA GLY A 125 -2.03 -4.88 -2.50
C GLY A 125 -0.72 -4.93 -1.73
N PHE A 126 -0.28 -3.83 -1.14
CA PHE A 126 0.96 -3.81 -0.36
C PHE A 126 0.88 -4.70 0.88
N LEU A 127 -0.24 -4.70 1.59
CA LEU A 127 -0.44 -5.54 2.76
C LEU A 127 -0.45 -7.04 2.40
N TYR A 128 -1.08 -7.39 1.27
CA TYR A 128 -1.05 -8.75 0.72
C TYR A 128 0.37 -9.16 0.27
N ALA A 129 1.11 -8.23 -0.35
CA ALA A 129 2.49 -8.46 -0.77
C ALA A 129 3.43 -8.69 0.43
N MET A 130 3.24 -7.94 1.54
CA MET A 130 3.99 -8.18 2.78
C MET A 130 3.72 -9.58 3.34
N SER A 131 2.46 -10.05 3.34
CA SER A 131 2.10 -11.42 3.75
C SER A 131 2.79 -12.48 2.90
N MET A 132 2.78 -12.29 1.56
CA MET A 132 3.48 -13.21 0.65
C MET A 132 4.98 -13.25 0.95
N ALA A 133 5.61 -12.10 1.18
CA ALA A 133 7.02 -12.01 1.55
C ALA A 133 7.30 -12.68 2.90
N ALA A 134 6.47 -12.41 3.91
CA ALA A 134 6.60 -13.00 5.23
C ALA A 134 6.56 -14.54 5.17
N GLY A 135 5.55 -15.12 4.53
CA GLY A 135 5.44 -16.57 4.39
C GLY A 135 6.62 -17.20 3.63
N LYS A 136 7.18 -16.50 2.63
CA LYS A 136 8.37 -16.99 1.90
C LYS A 136 9.64 -16.95 2.75
N ILE A 137 9.84 -15.93 3.55
CA ILE A 137 10.95 -15.82 4.50
C ILE A 137 10.81 -16.88 5.60
N GLU A 138 9.62 -17.01 6.20
CA GLU A 138 9.35 -17.98 7.28
C GLU A 138 9.48 -19.43 6.82
N SER A 139 9.20 -19.71 5.54
CA SER A 139 9.45 -21.03 4.95
C SER A 139 10.94 -21.36 4.78
N GLY A 140 11.84 -20.39 5.00
CA GLY A 140 13.29 -20.53 4.82
C GLY A 140 13.76 -20.64 3.38
N ARG A 141 12.88 -20.43 2.38
CA ARG A 141 13.23 -20.52 0.95
C ARG A 141 13.96 -19.30 0.43
N TYR A 142 13.67 -18.12 0.98
CA TYR A 142 14.28 -16.85 0.60
C TYR A 142 14.74 -16.10 1.84
N LYS A 143 15.77 -15.26 1.66
CA LYS A 143 16.36 -14.49 2.77
C LYS A 143 16.19 -12.98 2.58
N LYS A 144 16.06 -12.49 1.35
CA LYS A 144 15.92 -11.08 1.05
C LYS A 144 14.82 -10.85 0.00
N ILE A 145 13.69 -10.30 0.42
CA ILE A 145 12.54 -10.01 -0.44
C ILE A 145 12.23 -8.53 -0.36
N LEU A 146 12.31 -7.87 -1.50
CA LEU A 146 11.90 -6.46 -1.64
C LEU A 146 10.41 -6.40 -1.97
N VAL A 147 9.63 -5.74 -1.11
CA VAL A 147 8.22 -5.48 -1.32
C VAL A 147 8.04 -4.00 -1.63
N ILE A 148 7.42 -3.69 -2.76
CA ILE A 148 7.19 -2.32 -3.22
C ILE A 148 5.68 -2.12 -3.39
N GLY A 149 5.16 -1.00 -2.89
CA GLY A 149 3.85 -0.48 -3.25
C GLY A 149 4.03 0.78 -4.07
N ALA A 150 3.52 0.82 -5.30
CA ALA A 150 3.70 1.96 -6.19
C ALA A 150 2.49 2.12 -7.12
N ASP A 151 1.99 3.36 -7.23
CA ASP A 151 0.92 3.69 -8.16
C ASP A 151 1.09 5.10 -8.74
N LYS A 152 0.88 5.22 -10.07
CA LYS A 152 0.67 6.48 -10.78
C LYS A 152 -0.83 6.66 -11.00
N MET A 153 -1.55 7.01 -9.93
CA MET A 153 -3.01 7.14 -9.96
C MET A 153 -3.47 8.26 -10.90
N SER A 154 -2.65 9.30 -11.06
CA SER A 154 -2.96 10.42 -11.97
C SER A 154 -3.22 9.98 -13.42
N SER A 155 -2.72 8.82 -13.83
CA SER A 155 -2.97 8.24 -15.16
C SER A 155 -4.39 7.67 -15.33
N LEU A 156 -5.08 7.39 -14.22
CA LEU A 156 -6.44 6.82 -14.22
C LEU A 156 -7.53 7.81 -13.76
N ILE A 157 -7.15 9.05 -13.40
CA ILE A 157 -8.08 10.03 -12.86
C ILE A 157 -8.58 10.98 -13.93
N ASN A 158 -9.91 11.10 -14.02
CA ASN A 158 -10.53 12.17 -14.77
C ASN A 158 -10.55 13.45 -13.92
N TYR A 159 -9.79 14.46 -14.31
CA TYR A 159 -9.73 15.73 -13.59
C TYR A 159 -10.96 16.64 -13.80
N GLU A 160 -11.94 16.18 -14.57
CA GLU A 160 -13.28 16.79 -14.66
C GLU A 160 -14.27 16.14 -13.67
N ASP A 161 -13.93 14.98 -13.08
CA ASP A 161 -14.76 14.30 -12.08
C ASP A 161 -14.34 14.69 -10.66
N ARG A 162 -15.10 15.61 -10.03
CA ARG A 162 -14.89 16.03 -8.65
C ARG A 162 -14.89 14.88 -7.64
N SER A 163 -15.59 13.78 -7.92
CA SER A 163 -15.72 12.68 -6.97
C SER A 163 -14.43 11.90 -6.76
N THR A 164 -13.52 11.93 -7.73
CA THR A 164 -12.26 11.19 -7.74
C THR A 164 -11.02 12.07 -7.76
N CYS A 165 -11.01 13.19 -8.52
CA CYS A 165 -9.81 14.00 -8.72
C CYS A 165 -9.25 14.64 -7.44
N ILE A 166 -10.10 14.84 -6.43
CA ILE A 166 -9.71 15.43 -5.14
C ILE A 166 -9.01 14.44 -4.20
N ILE A 167 -8.96 13.14 -4.54
CA ILE A 167 -8.56 12.09 -3.60
C ILE A 167 -7.14 11.58 -3.89
N PHE A 168 -6.87 11.22 -5.13
CA PHE A 168 -5.72 10.38 -5.47
C PHE A 168 -4.45 11.18 -5.77
N GLY A 169 -3.31 10.60 -5.37
CA GLY A 169 -1.97 11.06 -5.68
C GLY A 169 -1.07 9.90 -6.12
N ASP A 170 0.13 10.24 -6.55
CA ASP A 170 1.15 9.32 -7.05
C ASP A 170 2.25 9.14 -6.01
N GLY A 171 2.80 7.92 -5.92
CA GLY A 171 3.90 7.64 -5.02
C GLY A 171 4.32 6.20 -5.01
N ALA A 172 5.43 5.93 -4.34
CA ALA A 172 5.93 4.60 -4.07
C ALA A 172 6.62 4.51 -2.72
N GLY A 173 6.49 3.35 -2.08
CA GLY A 173 7.30 3.00 -0.92
C GLY A 173 7.75 1.56 -1.00
N ALA A 174 8.85 1.24 -0.35
CA ALA A 174 9.48 -0.07 -0.39
C ALA A 174 9.93 -0.50 1.00
N VAL A 175 9.87 -1.80 1.26
CA VAL A 175 10.45 -2.43 2.45
C VAL A 175 11.22 -3.68 2.04
N LEU A 176 12.31 -3.97 2.75
CA LEU A 176 13.05 -5.21 2.63
C LEU A 176 12.66 -6.14 3.77
N PHE A 177 12.24 -7.36 3.43
CA PHE A 177 11.99 -8.43 4.39
C PHE A 177 13.18 -9.36 4.48
N GLU A 178 13.60 -9.66 5.72
CA GLU A 178 14.66 -10.63 6.04
C GLU A 178 14.25 -11.50 7.24
N PRO A 179 14.89 -12.68 7.44
CA PRO A 179 14.61 -13.56 8.57
C PRO A 179 15.01 -12.92 9.90
N ASN A 180 14.17 -13.09 10.92
CA ASN A 180 14.45 -12.68 12.30
C ASN A 180 14.33 -13.89 13.25
N LYS A 181 15.33 -14.04 14.13
CA LYS A 181 15.37 -15.11 15.15
C LYS A 181 14.74 -14.69 16.48
N ASP A 182 14.50 -13.40 16.69
CA ASP A 182 14.04 -12.84 17.98
C ASP A 182 12.52 -12.94 18.18
N LYS A 183 11.80 -13.68 17.32
CA LYS A 183 10.34 -13.76 17.31
C LYS A 183 9.62 -12.41 17.16
N LEU A 184 10.33 -11.40 16.68
CA LEU A 184 9.80 -10.09 16.28
C LEU A 184 9.47 -10.11 14.79
N GLY A 185 8.81 -9.06 14.28
CA GLY A 185 8.41 -8.98 12.89
C GLY A 185 6.95 -9.37 12.67
N TRP A 186 6.65 -10.07 11.59
CA TRP A 186 5.30 -10.49 11.23
C TRP A 186 4.77 -11.52 12.24
N GLN A 187 3.57 -11.29 12.79
CA GLN A 187 3.01 -12.13 13.85
C GLN A 187 1.73 -12.83 13.42
N ASP A 188 0.78 -12.09 12.84
CA ASP A 188 -0.54 -12.60 12.50
C ASP A 188 -1.18 -11.76 11.39
N GLU A 189 -2.12 -12.36 10.66
CA GLU A 189 -2.83 -11.72 9.57
C GLU A 189 -4.26 -12.21 9.43
N TYR A 190 -5.13 -11.34 8.93
CA TYR A 190 -6.51 -11.68 8.61
C TYR A 190 -6.90 -10.95 7.32
N PHE A 191 -7.08 -11.71 6.25
CA PHE A 191 -7.43 -11.19 4.93
C PHE A 191 -8.74 -11.78 4.43
N LYS A 192 -9.46 -10.96 3.68
CA LYS A 192 -10.68 -11.36 2.97
C LYS A 192 -10.81 -10.63 1.63
N SER A 193 -11.63 -11.18 0.77
CA SER A 193 -12.08 -10.55 -0.46
C SER A 193 -13.56 -10.85 -0.71
N ASP A 194 -14.23 -9.92 -1.38
CA ASP A 194 -15.62 -10.07 -1.84
C ASP A 194 -15.77 -9.43 -3.23
N GLY A 195 -15.99 -10.24 -4.24
CA GLY A 195 -16.17 -9.79 -5.62
C GLY A 195 -17.58 -9.32 -5.96
N GLY A 196 -18.53 -9.39 -5.03
CA GLY A 196 -19.94 -9.02 -5.27
C GLY A 196 -20.13 -7.55 -5.60
N ASP A 197 -19.29 -6.69 -5.05
CA ASP A 197 -19.36 -5.23 -5.18
C ASP A 197 -18.30 -4.61 -6.09
N ARG A 198 -17.68 -5.40 -6.97
CA ARG A 198 -16.59 -4.95 -7.87
C ARG A 198 -16.91 -3.70 -8.68
N ASP A 199 -18.21 -3.45 -8.96
CA ASP A 199 -18.64 -2.31 -9.74
C ASP A 199 -18.61 -0.97 -9.00
N SER A 200 -18.44 -0.99 -7.70
CA SER A 200 -18.43 0.22 -6.88
C SER A 200 -17.09 0.98 -6.87
N LEU A 201 -16.01 0.34 -7.31
CA LEU A 201 -14.68 0.95 -7.45
C LEU A 201 -13.91 0.20 -8.53
N LYS A 202 -13.84 0.77 -9.73
CA LYS A 202 -13.28 0.10 -10.91
C LYS A 202 -12.78 1.07 -11.97
N VAL A 203 -11.92 0.57 -12.85
CA VAL A 203 -11.72 1.07 -14.21
C VAL A 203 -12.45 0.09 -15.13
N LYS A 204 -13.42 0.55 -15.91
CA LYS A 204 -14.31 -0.32 -16.66
C LYS A 204 -13.63 -0.91 -17.90
N ALA A 205 -12.93 -0.08 -18.68
CA ALA A 205 -12.31 -0.48 -19.94
C ALA A 205 -10.82 -0.79 -19.81
N GLY A 206 -10.29 -1.55 -20.75
CA GLY A 206 -8.89 -1.95 -20.81
C GLY A 206 -8.61 -3.38 -20.33
N GLY A 207 -9.59 -4.04 -19.73
CA GLY A 207 -9.52 -5.46 -19.35
C GLY A 207 -10.14 -6.40 -20.38
N SER A 208 -10.11 -7.71 -20.10
CA SER A 208 -10.65 -8.74 -21.01
C SER A 208 -12.17 -8.70 -21.17
N LEU A 209 -12.89 -8.20 -20.15
CA LEU A 209 -14.37 -8.07 -20.21
C LEU A 209 -14.80 -6.91 -21.11
N PHE A 210 -14.06 -5.80 -21.05
CA PHE A 210 -14.26 -4.60 -21.83
C PHE A 210 -12.91 -4.14 -22.40
N PRO A 211 -12.47 -4.71 -23.54
CA PRO A 211 -11.24 -4.27 -24.19
C PRO A 211 -11.28 -2.79 -24.57
N ALA A 212 -10.13 -2.15 -24.64
CA ALA A 212 -10.03 -0.76 -25.08
C ALA A 212 -10.48 -0.61 -26.53
N THR A 213 -11.39 0.34 -26.76
CA THR A 213 -11.91 0.71 -28.09
C THR A 213 -12.04 2.22 -28.20
N GLU A 214 -12.17 2.77 -29.39
CA GLU A 214 -12.45 4.19 -29.59
C GLU A 214 -13.69 4.64 -28.77
N THR A 215 -14.76 3.84 -28.82
CA THR A 215 -15.99 4.10 -28.05
C THR A 215 -15.73 4.12 -26.54
N SER A 216 -14.90 3.22 -26.00
CA SER A 216 -14.58 3.22 -24.57
C SER A 216 -13.77 4.45 -24.14
N VAL A 217 -12.95 4.99 -25.04
CA VAL A 217 -12.21 6.24 -24.77
C VAL A 217 -13.15 7.44 -24.81
N LEU A 218 -14.02 7.52 -25.82
CA LEU A 218 -15.03 8.57 -25.93
C LEU A 218 -15.99 8.61 -24.74
N ASN A 219 -16.35 7.41 -24.22
CA ASN A 219 -17.17 7.27 -23.01
C ASN A 219 -16.41 7.47 -21.71
N GLN A 220 -15.11 7.76 -21.76
CA GLN A 220 -14.25 7.91 -20.58
C GLN A 220 -14.18 6.66 -19.68
N ASP A 221 -14.49 5.48 -20.21
CA ASP A 221 -14.55 4.21 -19.48
C ASP A 221 -13.16 3.73 -19.00
N HIS A 222 -12.09 4.35 -19.46
CA HIS A 222 -10.69 4.11 -19.05
C HIS A 222 -10.31 4.86 -17.76
N TYR A 223 -11.18 5.73 -17.23
CA TYR A 223 -10.95 6.38 -15.95
C TYR A 223 -11.56 5.59 -14.78
N LEU A 224 -11.02 5.85 -13.60
CA LEU A 224 -11.50 5.29 -12.35
C LEU A 224 -12.90 5.85 -12.03
N SER A 225 -13.85 4.96 -11.75
CA SER A 225 -15.18 5.29 -11.25
C SER A 225 -15.37 4.77 -9.83
N MET A 226 -16.06 5.54 -8.97
CA MET A 226 -16.21 5.20 -7.55
C MET A 226 -17.59 5.61 -7.01
N ASP A 227 -18.32 4.65 -6.40
CA ASP A 227 -19.42 4.95 -5.48
C ASP A 227 -18.84 5.27 -4.08
N GLY A 228 -18.48 6.52 -3.84
CA GLY A 228 -17.80 6.95 -2.63
C GLY A 228 -18.56 6.62 -1.34
N ARG A 229 -19.93 6.63 -1.34
CA ARG A 229 -20.73 6.30 -0.15
C ARG A 229 -20.64 4.82 0.18
N LYS A 230 -20.75 3.94 -0.81
CA LYS A 230 -20.69 2.50 -0.65
C LYS A 230 -19.28 2.06 -0.26
N VAL A 231 -18.26 2.57 -0.94
CA VAL A 231 -16.85 2.34 -0.63
C VAL A 231 -16.51 2.75 0.80
N PHE A 232 -16.94 3.94 1.24
CA PHE A 232 -16.71 4.42 2.61
C PHE A 232 -17.30 3.45 3.66
N LYS A 233 -18.58 3.08 3.51
CA LYS A 233 -19.28 2.18 4.44
C LYS A 233 -18.59 0.81 4.51
N SER A 234 -18.25 0.24 3.36
CA SER A 234 -17.59 -1.06 3.25
C SER A 234 -16.19 -1.02 3.84
N ALA A 235 -15.40 0.04 3.59
CA ALA A 235 -14.05 0.19 4.11
C ALA A 235 -14.04 0.26 5.65
N VAL A 236 -14.91 1.09 6.26
CA VAL A 236 -14.99 1.18 7.73
C VAL A 236 -15.39 -0.17 8.34
N SER A 237 -16.39 -0.86 7.79
CA SER A 237 -16.84 -2.15 8.29
C SER A 237 -15.75 -3.22 8.18
N ALA A 238 -15.16 -3.36 7.00
CA ALA A 238 -14.21 -4.41 6.67
C ALA A 238 -12.86 -4.25 7.42
N MET A 239 -12.31 -3.03 7.47
CA MET A 239 -11.08 -2.75 8.22
C MET A 239 -11.29 -2.91 9.72
N THR A 240 -12.45 -2.52 10.24
CA THR A 240 -12.80 -2.74 11.66
C THR A 240 -12.91 -4.23 11.98
N GLU A 241 -13.60 -5.01 11.13
CA GLU A 241 -13.69 -6.47 11.29
C GLU A 241 -12.29 -7.09 11.35
N ALA A 242 -11.46 -6.80 10.35
CA ALA A 242 -10.13 -7.39 10.25
C ALA A 242 -9.25 -7.02 11.45
N SER A 243 -9.20 -5.74 11.83
CA SER A 243 -8.43 -5.29 12.98
C SER A 243 -8.92 -5.89 14.29
N SER A 244 -10.23 -5.98 14.49
CA SER A 244 -10.82 -6.60 15.71
C SER A 244 -10.48 -8.09 15.80
N LYS A 245 -10.47 -8.81 14.67
CA LYS A 245 -10.08 -10.24 14.64
C LYS A 245 -8.61 -10.42 15.02
N ILE A 246 -7.73 -9.54 14.53
CA ILE A 246 -6.30 -9.55 14.89
C ILE A 246 -6.13 -9.29 16.40
N LEU A 247 -6.76 -8.26 16.95
CA LEU A 247 -6.69 -7.96 18.39
C LEU A 247 -7.16 -9.14 19.22
N GLN A 248 -8.32 -9.72 18.88
CA GLN A 248 -8.91 -10.86 19.60
C GLN A 248 -8.01 -12.11 19.55
N ARG A 249 -7.49 -12.47 18.38
CA ARG A 249 -6.66 -13.69 18.19
C ARG A 249 -5.34 -13.62 18.95
N ASN A 250 -4.80 -12.41 19.11
CA ASN A 250 -3.52 -12.18 19.77
C ASN A 250 -3.67 -11.77 21.25
N ASN A 251 -4.88 -11.76 21.79
CA ASN A 251 -5.17 -11.35 23.17
C ASN A 251 -4.59 -9.96 23.51
N ILE A 252 -4.67 -9.01 22.57
CA ILE A 252 -4.25 -7.62 22.73
C ILE A 252 -5.45 -6.68 22.61
N SER A 253 -5.40 -5.58 23.33
CA SER A 253 -6.38 -4.49 23.29
C SER A 253 -5.84 -3.30 22.50
N GLY A 254 -6.68 -2.29 22.24
CA GLY A 254 -6.22 -1.04 21.64
C GLY A 254 -5.20 -0.30 22.52
N GLU A 255 -5.19 -0.52 23.83
CA GLU A 255 -4.19 0.07 24.73
C GLU A 255 -2.80 -0.52 24.50
N ASP A 256 -2.73 -1.81 24.17
CA ASP A 256 -1.48 -2.53 23.91
C ASP A 256 -0.85 -2.16 22.55
N VAL A 257 -1.64 -1.69 21.59
CA VAL A 257 -1.15 -1.28 20.27
C VAL A 257 -0.35 0.00 20.39
N SER A 258 0.88 0.02 19.86
CA SER A 258 1.72 1.21 19.79
C SER A 258 1.26 2.14 18.67
N TYR A 259 1.00 1.58 17.48
CA TYR A 259 0.61 2.36 16.29
C TYR A 259 -0.36 1.62 15.38
N LEU A 260 -1.30 2.37 14.80
CA LEU A 260 -2.12 1.96 13.66
C LEU A 260 -1.54 2.61 12.38
N LEU A 261 -1.15 1.79 11.42
CA LEU A 261 -0.76 2.17 10.07
C LEU A 261 -1.85 1.69 9.10
N ALA A 262 -2.91 2.48 8.99
CA ALA A 262 -4.00 2.20 8.07
C ALA A 262 -3.71 2.75 6.67
N HIS A 263 -4.26 2.10 5.64
CA HIS A 263 -4.33 2.66 4.29
C HIS A 263 -4.90 4.08 4.33
N GLN A 264 -4.24 5.02 3.66
CA GLN A 264 -4.56 6.44 3.67
C GLN A 264 -5.59 6.78 2.58
N ALA A 265 -6.80 6.21 2.69
CA ALA A 265 -7.89 6.45 1.73
C ALA A 265 -8.63 7.77 1.99
N ASN A 266 -8.92 8.02 3.26
CA ASN A 266 -9.73 9.13 3.75
C ASN A 266 -9.55 9.22 5.27
N GLU A 267 -9.28 10.41 5.79
CA GLU A 267 -9.02 10.61 7.23
C GLU A 267 -10.18 10.11 8.10
N ARG A 268 -11.42 10.32 7.67
CA ARG A 268 -12.61 9.87 8.40
C ARG A 268 -12.74 8.35 8.49
N ILE A 269 -12.28 7.62 7.46
CA ILE A 269 -12.21 6.14 7.52
C ILE A 269 -11.19 5.73 8.55
N ILE A 270 -10.00 6.31 8.53
CA ILE A 270 -8.91 6.01 9.46
C ILE A 270 -9.35 6.23 10.91
N GLU A 271 -9.97 7.38 11.18
CA GLU A 271 -10.47 7.76 12.50
C GLU A 271 -11.59 6.83 12.97
N SER A 272 -12.53 6.47 12.09
CA SER A 272 -13.61 5.54 12.43
C SER A 272 -13.09 4.15 12.79
N VAL A 273 -12.07 3.65 12.09
CA VAL A 273 -11.43 2.36 12.41
C VAL A 273 -10.69 2.45 13.75
N ALA A 274 -9.93 3.51 13.99
CA ALA A 274 -9.20 3.74 15.23
C ALA A 274 -10.14 3.83 16.45
N GLU A 275 -11.27 4.54 16.32
CA GLU A 275 -12.32 4.64 17.34
C GLU A 275 -12.89 3.26 17.69
N LYS A 276 -13.22 2.45 16.68
CA LYS A 276 -13.72 1.07 16.89
C LYS A 276 -12.70 0.16 17.56
N MET A 277 -11.41 0.37 17.30
CA MET A 277 -10.32 -0.32 17.99
C MET A 277 -10.04 0.26 19.39
N LYS A 278 -10.70 1.34 19.80
CA LYS A 278 -10.46 2.09 21.06
C LYS A 278 -9.02 2.58 21.18
N LEU A 279 -8.43 3.03 20.08
CA LEU A 279 -7.08 3.56 20.05
C LEU A 279 -7.04 5.02 20.49
N ASN A 280 -5.98 5.39 21.22
CA ASN A 280 -5.66 6.80 21.42
C ASN A 280 -5.32 7.45 20.07
N PRO A 281 -5.91 8.60 19.70
CA PRO A 281 -5.64 9.27 18.43
C PRO A 281 -4.14 9.55 18.14
N LYS A 282 -3.31 9.72 19.19
CA LYS A 282 -1.86 9.91 19.04
C LYS A 282 -1.12 8.68 18.50
N LYS A 283 -1.75 7.50 18.55
CA LYS A 283 -1.22 6.24 18.03
C LYS A 283 -1.61 6.00 16.56
N VAL A 284 -2.43 6.86 15.97
CA VAL A 284 -2.89 6.76 14.59
C VAL A 284 -1.98 7.61 13.71
N LEU A 285 -1.17 6.95 12.86
CA LEU A 285 -0.25 7.66 11.98
C LEU A 285 -0.97 8.06 10.70
N LYS A 286 -0.77 9.31 10.29
CA LYS A 286 -1.43 9.89 9.10
C LYS A 286 -0.45 10.78 8.33
N ASN A 287 -0.42 10.62 7.01
CA ASN A 287 0.26 11.52 6.06
C ASN A 287 -0.63 11.89 4.87
N ILE A 288 -1.89 11.46 4.90
CA ILE A 288 -2.89 11.69 3.84
C ILE A 288 -3.04 13.15 3.47
N ALA A 289 -2.86 14.07 4.43
CA ALA A 289 -2.98 15.50 4.20
C ALA A 289 -2.03 16.02 3.10
N TYR A 290 -0.88 15.38 2.91
CA TYR A 290 0.19 15.83 2.02
C TYR A 290 0.37 14.97 0.77
N TYR A 291 -0.11 13.71 0.80
CA TYR A 291 0.08 12.77 -0.32
C TYR A 291 -1.23 12.34 -0.96
N GLY A 292 -2.37 12.59 -0.29
CA GLY A 292 -3.64 12.02 -0.71
C GLY A 292 -3.64 10.50 -0.61
N ASN A 293 -4.49 9.87 -1.41
CA ASN A 293 -4.55 8.42 -1.54
C ASN A 293 -3.61 7.94 -2.65
N THR A 294 -2.45 7.44 -2.29
CA THR A 294 -1.46 6.84 -3.20
C THR A 294 -1.64 5.32 -3.35
N THR A 295 -2.84 4.80 -3.12
CA THR A 295 -3.25 3.40 -3.32
C THR A 295 -2.36 2.39 -2.58
N ALA A 296 -1.61 1.52 -3.27
CA ALA A 296 -0.72 0.55 -2.63
C ALA A 296 0.50 1.20 -1.95
N ALA A 297 0.86 2.43 -2.32
CA ALA A 297 2.00 3.13 -1.72
C ALA A 297 1.71 3.76 -0.36
N THR A 298 0.45 3.86 0.09
CA THR A 298 0.08 4.58 1.31
C THR A 298 0.75 4.03 2.57
N ILE A 299 0.70 2.72 2.80
CA ILE A 299 1.29 2.08 3.98
C ILE A 299 2.83 2.15 3.96
N PRO A 300 3.54 1.82 2.87
CA PRO A 300 4.99 1.93 2.88
C PRO A 300 5.49 3.38 2.97
N LEU A 301 4.75 4.38 2.47
CA LEU A 301 5.07 5.78 2.69
C LEU A 301 4.87 6.19 4.16
N LEU A 302 3.84 5.68 4.86
CA LEU A 302 3.73 5.86 6.32
C LEU A 302 4.93 5.26 7.05
N LEU A 303 5.33 4.04 6.69
CA LEU A 303 6.51 3.41 7.28
C LEU A 303 7.77 4.28 7.07
N CYS A 304 7.93 4.85 5.86
CA CYS A 304 9.06 5.71 5.53
C CYS A 304 9.06 7.00 6.34
N ASP A 305 7.92 7.70 6.42
CA ASP A 305 7.81 9.00 7.09
C ASP A 305 7.97 8.89 8.62
N PHE A 306 7.52 7.78 9.19
CA PHE A 306 7.50 7.58 10.64
C PHE A 306 8.54 6.57 11.14
N GLU A 307 9.46 6.08 10.30
CA GLU A 307 10.45 5.06 10.68
C GLU A 307 11.19 5.40 11.98
N LYS A 308 11.63 6.66 12.14
CA LYS A 308 12.37 7.13 13.32
C LYS A 308 11.54 7.16 14.62
N LYS A 309 10.22 7.01 14.51
CA LYS A 309 9.32 7.01 15.66
C LYS A 309 9.18 5.64 16.29
N PHE A 310 9.39 4.58 15.50
CA PHE A 310 9.23 3.22 15.97
C PHE A 310 10.41 2.76 16.83
N LYS A 311 10.09 1.98 17.85
CA LYS A 311 11.07 1.38 18.77
C LYS A 311 10.91 -0.14 18.75
N LYS A 312 12.00 -0.86 18.96
CA LYS A 312 11.98 -2.31 19.10
C LYS A 312 10.95 -2.75 20.14
N GLY A 313 10.06 -3.66 19.75
CA GLY A 313 8.95 -4.13 20.58
C GLY A 313 7.62 -3.39 20.36
N ASP A 314 7.59 -2.28 19.61
CA ASP A 314 6.33 -1.60 19.28
C ASP A 314 5.38 -2.54 18.54
N LYS A 315 4.15 -2.61 19.03
CA LYS A 315 3.06 -3.39 18.44
C LYS A 315 2.33 -2.57 17.39
N ILE A 316 2.48 -2.94 16.14
CA ILE A 316 1.92 -2.23 15.00
C ILE A 316 0.76 -3.04 14.40
N ILE A 317 -0.36 -2.39 14.18
CA ILE A 317 -1.46 -2.95 13.39
C ILE A 317 -1.46 -2.24 12.03
N PHE A 318 -1.35 -3.03 10.97
CA PHE A 318 -1.63 -2.61 9.61
C PHE A 318 -3.08 -2.92 9.27
N ALA A 319 -3.75 -2.02 8.55
CA ALA A 319 -5.11 -2.27 8.08
C ALA A 319 -5.32 -1.61 6.70
N ALA A 320 -5.93 -2.34 5.77
CA ALA A 320 -6.19 -1.85 4.42
C ALA A 320 -7.53 -2.36 3.87
N PHE A 321 -8.10 -1.56 2.96
CA PHE A 321 -9.26 -1.91 2.15
C PHE A 321 -9.04 -1.36 0.74
N GLY A 322 -9.38 -2.12 -0.28
CA GLY A 322 -9.20 -1.76 -1.68
C GLY A 322 -10.29 -2.25 -2.60
N GLY A 323 -10.25 -1.76 -3.84
CA GLY A 323 -11.15 -2.24 -4.90
C GLY A 323 -11.05 -3.76 -5.06
N GLY A 324 -12.20 -4.37 -5.39
CA GLY A 324 -12.28 -5.80 -5.55
C GLY A 324 -13.60 -6.39 -5.03
N TYR A 325 -14.03 -6.30 -3.76
CA TYR A 325 -13.25 -5.71 -2.68
C TYR A 325 -12.18 -6.65 -2.13
N THR A 326 -11.11 -6.07 -1.63
CA THR A 326 -10.06 -6.78 -0.89
C THR A 326 -9.77 -6.03 0.40
N TRP A 327 -9.57 -6.72 1.52
CA TRP A 327 -9.23 -6.07 2.79
C TRP A 327 -8.47 -6.97 3.73
N GLY A 328 -7.90 -6.38 4.75
CA GLY A 328 -7.27 -7.13 5.81
C GLY A 328 -6.60 -6.26 6.85
N ALA A 329 -6.09 -6.96 7.85
CA ALA A 329 -5.22 -6.42 8.88
C ALA A 329 -4.09 -7.40 9.17
N ALA A 330 -2.96 -6.87 9.64
CA ALA A 330 -1.84 -7.65 10.10
C ALA A 330 -1.27 -7.09 11.40
N TYR A 331 -0.74 -7.98 12.22
CA TYR A 331 -0.03 -7.67 13.44
C TYR A 331 1.46 -7.84 13.24
N TYR A 332 2.19 -6.83 13.61
CA TYR A 332 3.64 -6.76 13.46
C TYR A 332 4.27 -6.23 14.75
N ILE A 333 5.36 -6.85 15.21
CA ILE A 333 6.17 -6.32 16.30
C ILE A 333 7.45 -5.76 15.71
N TRP A 334 7.70 -4.46 15.94
CA TRP A 334 8.84 -3.77 15.38
C TRP A 334 10.16 -4.37 15.86
N SER A 335 11.07 -4.67 14.93
CA SER A 335 12.28 -5.43 15.22
C SER A 335 13.57 -4.60 15.22
N LYS A 336 13.53 -3.37 14.68
CA LYS A 336 14.69 -2.44 14.62
C LYS A 336 14.79 -1.59 15.89
N ASN A 337 16.02 -1.22 16.23
CA ASN A 337 16.32 -0.26 17.30
C ASN A 337 16.18 1.18 16.82
#